data_11b94e303fb5cc766e2c74bd646b98f5
#
_entry.id   11b94e303fb5cc766e2c74bd646b98f5
#
_cell.length_a   1.000
_cell.length_b   1.000
_cell.length_c   1.000
_cell.angle_alpha   90.00
_cell.angle_beta   90.00
_cell.angle_gamma   90.00
#
_symmetry.space_group_name_H-M   'P 1'
#
loop_
_entity.id
_entity.type
_entity.pdbx_description
1 polymer ?
#
loop_
_entity_poly.entity_id
_entity_poly.type
_entity_poly.pdbx_seq_one_letter_code
_entity_poly.pdbx_strand_id
1 'polypeptide(L)'
;MHRAVILLALTVAASACAPSKLAYGRVKSALTDAGLSDANAACMANRMTDKLSIGQLRKLQQLKGEKRSLMDYVAAVRRVNDADAIEVTLSSAALCTTGFAR
;
A
#
# COMPACT_ATOMS: atom_id res chain seq x y z
N MET A 1 6.36 -12.02 38.09
CA MET A 1 6.58 -12.79 36.85
C MET A 1 5.44 -12.66 35.88
N HIS A 2 4.20 -12.85 36.32
CA HIS A 2 3.04 -12.71 35.42
C HIS A 2 2.89 -11.31 34.82
N ARG A 3 3.27 -10.29 35.55
CA ARG A 3 3.19 -8.90 35.06
C ARG A 3 4.14 -8.64 33.90
N ALA A 4 5.32 -9.26 33.92
CA ALA A 4 6.29 -9.10 32.84
C ALA A 4 5.78 -9.71 31.53
N VAL A 5 5.09 -10.83 31.61
CA VAL A 5 4.51 -11.50 30.44
C VAL A 5 3.43 -10.64 29.80
N ILE A 6 2.57 -10.02 30.61
CA ILE A 6 1.50 -9.13 30.12
C ILE A 6 2.08 -7.91 29.40
N LEU A 7 3.15 -7.32 29.96
CA LEU A 7 3.83 -6.18 29.34
C LEU A 7 4.42 -6.54 27.98
N LEU A 8 5.00 -7.73 27.85
CA LEU A 8 5.54 -8.21 26.59
C LEU A 8 4.46 -8.38 25.55
N ALA A 9 3.29 -8.89 25.94
CA ALA A 9 2.17 -9.04 25.02
C ALA A 9 1.69 -7.70 24.46
N LEU A 10 1.64 -6.66 25.27
CA LEU A 10 1.27 -5.31 24.85
C LEU A 10 2.29 -4.73 23.86
N THR A 11 3.57 -4.97 24.10
CA THR A 11 4.64 -4.51 23.22
C THR A 11 4.51 -5.14 21.83
N VAL A 12 4.23 -6.44 21.77
CA VAL A 12 4.04 -7.16 20.51
C VAL A 12 2.85 -6.60 19.72
N ALA A 13 1.74 -6.31 20.39
CA ALA A 13 0.56 -5.74 19.77
C ALA A 13 0.87 -4.35 19.14
N ALA A 14 1.60 -3.50 19.84
CA ALA A 14 2.00 -2.19 19.34
C ALA A 14 2.90 -2.31 18.11
N SER A 15 3.83 -3.27 18.12
CA SER A 15 4.73 -3.51 16.99
C SER A 15 3.98 -3.98 15.74
N ALA A 16 2.90 -4.74 15.90
CA ALA A 16 2.11 -5.26 14.79
C ALA A 16 1.44 -4.15 13.97
N CYS A 17 1.12 -3.01 14.55
CA CYS A 17 0.49 -1.88 13.87
C CYS A 17 1.48 -1.02 13.07
N ALA A 18 2.75 -0.96 13.49
CA ALA A 18 3.75 -0.09 12.87
C ALA A 18 4.03 -0.39 11.39
N PRO A 19 4.14 -1.67 10.93
CA PRO A 19 4.39 -1.96 9.53
C PRO A 19 3.34 -1.42 8.56
N SER A 20 2.06 -1.42 8.95
CA SER A 20 0.98 -0.92 8.11
C SER A 20 1.11 0.57 7.84
N LYS A 21 1.49 1.35 8.86
CA LYS A 21 1.70 2.80 8.71
C LYS A 21 2.88 3.11 7.81
N LEU A 22 3.98 2.35 7.94
CA LEU A 22 5.15 2.51 7.08
C LEU A 22 4.81 2.17 5.63
N ALA A 23 4.07 1.08 5.42
CA ALA A 23 3.65 0.68 4.09
C ALA A 23 2.76 1.74 3.43
N TYR A 24 1.84 2.33 4.18
CA TYR A 24 0.99 3.42 3.68
C TYR A 24 1.85 4.57 3.14
N GLY A 25 2.80 5.06 3.92
CA GLY A 25 3.66 6.16 3.51
C GLY A 25 4.46 5.86 2.26
N ARG A 26 4.98 4.64 2.14
CA ARG A 26 5.75 4.21 0.98
C ARG A 26 4.88 4.07 -0.27
N VAL A 27 3.70 3.49 -0.13
CA VAL A 27 2.76 3.37 -1.25
C VAL A 27 2.34 4.76 -1.72
N LYS A 28 1.98 5.65 -0.78
CA LYS A 28 1.59 7.02 -1.11
C LYS A 28 2.71 7.74 -1.84
N SER A 29 3.95 7.64 -1.36
CA SER A 29 5.11 8.27 -1.99
C SER A 29 5.34 7.75 -3.40
N ALA A 30 5.24 6.44 -3.60
CA ALA A 30 5.39 5.84 -4.93
C ALA A 30 4.34 6.36 -5.91
N LEU A 31 3.11 6.54 -5.44
CA LEU A 31 2.03 7.05 -6.28
C LEU A 31 2.19 8.53 -6.59
N THR A 32 2.62 9.36 -5.64
CA THR A 32 2.91 10.76 -5.93
C THR A 32 4.10 10.90 -6.87
N ASP A 33 5.10 10.06 -6.73
CA ASP A 33 6.23 10.02 -7.67
C ASP A 33 5.79 9.63 -9.08
N ALA A 34 4.75 8.80 -9.18
CA ALA A 34 4.14 8.43 -10.46
C ALA A 34 3.23 9.54 -11.03
N GLY A 35 3.11 10.65 -10.36
CA GLY A 35 2.37 11.80 -10.88
C GLY A 35 0.95 11.97 -10.34
N LEU A 36 0.52 11.15 -9.38
CA LEU A 36 -0.80 11.31 -8.80
C LEU A 36 -0.84 12.53 -7.86
N SER A 37 -2.02 13.15 -7.77
CA SER A 37 -2.24 14.18 -6.77
C SER A 37 -2.13 13.59 -5.37
N ASP A 38 -1.85 14.44 -4.39
CA ASP A 38 -1.75 14.00 -3.00
C ASP A 38 -3.04 13.29 -2.54
N ALA A 39 -4.19 13.84 -2.90
CA ALA A 39 -5.48 13.25 -2.53
C ALA A 39 -5.71 11.88 -3.19
N ASN A 40 -5.41 11.74 -4.45
CA ASN A 40 -5.56 10.45 -5.16
C ASN A 40 -4.56 9.41 -4.63
N ALA A 41 -3.33 9.83 -4.38
CA ALA A 41 -2.31 8.94 -3.82
C ALA A 41 -2.70 8.46 -2.42
N ALA A 42 -3.21 9.34 -1.58
CA ALA A 42 -3.69 8.98 -0.24
C ALA A 42 -4.86 8.00 -0.30
N CYS A 43 -5.82 8.25 -1.19
CA CYS A 43 -6.98 7.37 -1.39
C CYS A 43 -6.53 5.96 -1.80
N MET A 44 -5.67 5.87 -2.80
CA MET A 44 -5.17 4.57 -3.28
C MET A 44 -4.33 3.87 -2.20
N ALA A 45 -3.45 4.59 -1.52
CA ALA A 45 -2.62 4.02 -0.47
C ALA A 45 -3.47 3.45 0.67
N ASN A 46 -4.53 4.15 1.07
CA ASN A 46 -5.45 3.65 2.08
C ASN A 46 -6.11 2.34 1.66
N ARG A 47 -6.61 2.28 0.44
CA ARG A 47 -7.28 1.07 -0.06
C ARG A 47 -6.31 -0.08 -0.21
N MET A 48 -5.12 0.18 -0.75
CA MET A 48 -4.12 -0.86 -0.98
C MET A 48 -3.60 -1.43 0.34
N THR A 49 -3.29 -0.58 1.31
CA THR A 49 -2.80 -1.07 2.62
C THR A 49 -3.88 -1.75 3.43
N ASP A 50 -5.14 -1.41 3.22
CA ASP A 50 -6.27 -2.07 3.88
C ASP A 50 -6.54 -3.47 3.32
N LYS A 51 -6.35 -3.66 2.03
CA LYS A 51 -6.74 -4.89 1.32
C LYS A 51 -5.60 -5.85 1.02
N LEU A 52 -4.37 -5.38 1.00
CA LEU A 52 -3.21 -6.20 0.67
C LEU A 52 -2.42 -6.57 1.93
N SER A 53 -1.83 -7.76 1.91
CA SER A 53 -0.95 -8.21 2.99
C SER A 53 0.38 -7.44 2.96
N ILE A 54 1.11 -7.49 4.06
CA ILE A 54 2.44 -6.90 4.15
C ILE A 54 3.38 -7.48 3.10
N GLY A 55 3.29 -8.79 2.85
CA GLY A 55 4.09 -9.43 1.81
C GLY A 55 3.79 -8.88 0.41
N GLN A 56 2.52 -8.68 0.10
CA GLN A 56 2.10 -8.09 -1.18
C GLN A 56 2.57 -6.64 -1.30
N LEU A 57 2.44 -5.86 -0.23
CA LEU A 57 2.91 -4.46 -0.22
C LEU A 57 4.42 -4.37 -0.40
N ARG A 58 5.19 -5.31 0.16
CA ARG A 58 6.63 -5.37 -0.06
C ARG A 58 6.97 -5.63 -1.52
N LYS A 59 6.23 -6.49 -2.18
CA LYS A 59 6.42 -6.72 -3.62
C LYS A 59 6.22 -5.44 -4.41
N LEU A 60 5.20 -4.66 -4.05
CA LEU A 60 4.93 -3.39 -4.71
C LEU A 60 6.03 -2.35 -4.47
N GLN A 61 6.70 -2.40 -3.33
CA GLN A 61 7.82 -1.51 -3.04
C GLN A 61 9.06 -1.82 -3.87
N GLN A 62 9.14 -3.01 -4.44
CA GLN A 62 10.27 -3.47 -5.23
C GLN A 62 10.02 -3.36 -6.74
N LEU A 63 9.00 -2.63 -7.15
CA LEU A 63 8.68 -2.44 -8.56
C LEU A 63 9.84 -1.80 -9.31
N LYS A 64 10.17 -2.39 -10.46
CA LYS A 64 11.26 -1.92 -11.32
C LYS A 64 10.70 -1.19 -12.53
N GLY A 65 11.53 -0.32 -13.10
CA GLY A 65 11.17 0.45 -14.27
C GLY A 65 10.65 1.84 -13.91
N GLU A 66 10.52 2.69 -14.90
CA GLU A 66 10.03 4.04 -14.71
C GLU A 66 8.54 4.05 -14.41
N LYS A 67 8.15 4.88 -13.45
CA LYS A 67 6.77 5.06 -13.04
C LYS A 67 6.45 6.56 -13.01
N ARG A 68 6.29 7.14 -14.19
CA ARG A 68 6.02 8.58 -14.38
C ARG A 68 4.53 8.88 -14.45
N SER A 69 3.68 7.86 -14.55
CA SER A 69 2.25 8.01 -14.64
C SER A 69 1.59 6.85 -13.91
N LEU A 70 0.28 7.00 -13.65
CA LEU A 70 -0.50 5.90 -13.08
C LEU A 70 -0.46 4.67 -14.00
N MET A 71 -0.48 4.86 -15.32
CA MET A 71 -0.41 3.75 -16.27
C MET A 71 0.93 3.00 -16.17
N ASP A 72 2.02 3.71 -15.99
CA ASP A 72 3.34 3.09 -15.77
C ASP A 72 3.35 2.29 -14.48
N TYR A 73 2.77 2.83 -13.42
CA TYR A 73 2.66 2.15 -12.13
C TYR A 73 1.85 0.86 -12.25
N VAL A 74 0.68 0.93 -12.90
CA VAL A 74 -0.18 -0.23 -13.13
C VAL A 74 0.53 -1.29 -13.97
N ALA A 75 1.24 -0.87 -15.02
CA ALA A 75 2.02 -1.80 -15.83
C ALA A 75 3.09 -2.52 -15.01
N ALA A 76 3.76 -1.81 -14.11
CA ALA A 76 4.75 -2.41 -13.22
C ALA A 76 4.11 -3.41 -12.26
N VAL A 77 2.94 -3.08 -11.71
CA VAL A 77 2.20 -3.98 -10.80
C VAL A 77 1.81 -5.27 -11.51
N ARG A 78 1.41 -5.19 -12.78
CA ARG A 78 1.07 -6.39 -13.56
C ARG A 78 2.24 -7.36 -13.69
N ARG A 79 3.46 -6.86 -13.71
CA ARG A 79 4.66 -7.69 -13.79
C ARG A 79 4.99 -8.44 -12.50
N VAL A 80 4.38 -8.06 -11.38
CA VAL A 80 4.56 -8.75 -10.10
C VAL A 80 3.92 -10.14 -10.12
N ASN A 81 2.95 -10.35 -11.02
CA ASN A 81 2.27 -11.64 -11.18
C ASN A 81 1.52 -12.08 -9.90
N ASP A 82 0.89 -11.14 -9.24
CA ASP A 82 0.07 -11.37 -8.05
C ASP A 82 -1.34 -10.86 -8.36
N ALA A 83 -2.29 -11.78 -8.51
CA ALA A 83 -3.64 -11.45 -8.95
C ALA A 83 -4.34 -10.47 -8.01
N ASP A 84 -4.19 -10.66 -6.70
CA ASP A 84 -4.82 -9.78 -5.71
C ASP A 84 -4.20 -8.38 -5.76
N ALA A 85 -2.88 -8.29 -5.87
CA ALA A 85 -2.20 -7.01 -5.97
C ALA A 85 -2.63 -6.24 -7.22
N ILE A 86 -2.76 -6.93 -8.34
CA ILE A 86 -3.21 -6.34 -9.60
C ILE A 86 -4.65 -5.84 -9.46
N GLU A 87 -5.55 -6.68 -8.98
CA GLU A 87 -6.97 -6.33 -8.83
C GLU A 87 -7.16 -5.16 -7.89
N VAL A 88 -6.55 -5.19 -6.71
CA VAL A 88 -6.67 -4.12 -5.72
C VAL A 88 -6.10 -2.81 -6.26
N THR A 89 -4.97 -2.85 -6.93
CA THR A 89 -4.35 -1.66 -7.51
C THR A 89 -5.25 -1.06 -8.59
N LEU A 90 -5.76 -1.89 -9.51
CA LEU A 90 -6.63 -1.43 -10.60
C LEU A 90 -7.95 -0.86 -10.07
N SER A 91 -8.60 -1.57 -9.15
CA SER A 91 -9.86 -1.09 -8.58
C SER A 91 -9.66 0.19 -7.77
N SER A 92 -8.56 0.27 -7.02
CA SER A 92 -8.23 1.48 -6.26
C SER A 92 -7.97 2.67 -7.19
N ALA A 93 -7.25 2.44 -8.28
CA ALA A 93 -7.01 3.49 -9.28
C ALA A 93 -8.33 3.99 -9.87
N ALA A 94 -9.20 3.07 -10.27
CA ALA A 94 -10.49 3.44 -10.85
C ALA A 94 -11.36 4.23 -9.87
N LEU A 95 -11.48 3.75 -8.63
CA LEU A 95 -12.34 4.38 -7.63
C LEU A 95 -11.78 5.71 -7.14
N CYS A 96 -10.48 5.79 -6.89
CA CYS A 96 -9.86 6.99 -6.33
C CYS A 96 -9.72 8.11 -7.35
N THR A 97 -9.38 7.78 -8.60
CA THR A 97 -9.18 8.81 -9.63
C THR A 97 -10.48 9.34 -10.21
N THR A 98 -11.56 8.56 -10.14
CA THR A 98 -12.88 9.02 -10.57
C THR A 98 -13.66 9.73 -9.47
N GLY A 99 -13.17 9.70 -8.24
CA GLY A 99 -13.81 10.33 -7.10
C GLY A 99 -14.88 9.49 -6.39
N PHE A 100 -15.16 8.28 -6.86
CA PHE A 100 -16.18 7.43 -6.26
C PHE A 100 -15.83 6.91 -4.86
N ALA A 101 -14.55 6.82 -4.54
CA ALA A 101 -14.09 6.27 -3.25
C ALA A 101 -13.68 7.33 -2.22
N ARG A 102 -13.83 8.59 -2.51
CA ARG A 102 -13.44 9.68 -1.61
C ARG A 102 -14.49 10.00 -0.57
#